data_444c6ef330f239015b844e57922f5cc7
#
_entry.id   444c6ef330f239015b844e57922f5cc7
#
_cell.length_a   1.000
_cell.length_b   1.000
_cell.length_c   1.000
_cell.angle_alpha   90.00
_cell.angle_beta   90.00
_cell.angle_gamma   90.00
#
_symmetry.space_group_name_H-M   'P 1'
#
loop_
_entity.id
_entity.type
_entity.pdbx_description
1 polymer ?
#
loop_
_entity_poly.entity_id
_entity_poly.type
_entity_poly.pdbx_seq_one_letter_code
_entity_poly.pdbx_strand_id
1 'polypeptide(L)'
;MEHSIRIKEEAARCLLCNDAPCTKACIKGLDPARGLRAIKFDNTECAGLYFSNEGCSLCDAPCEKACIHYDLPIRIKAVAERVAKREETPKADLSIDFCGIHCENPFFLASSAVCTNYEMVANAFEMGWGGVVYKTICLEEINEVSPRFDSVEDEKGEFWGFRNMEQLSENPPEVDFDILKRLKQNYPTKVVIASIMGKNEDEWVILAQKAEAAGVDAVELNYSCPQMKYAGMGSDVGQNSELVTIYTHYVKQAVKIPVIPKMTPNITNIMTPAQAAYFSGADAVSAINTIKSVTMSNSSAVSGKKTTSGYSGKAIKPIALRHVLDITKHPLLKGFEVSGIGGIETWRDALEFLQLGCTNTQICTAVMQYGYRIIDDLKDGLSNYMQQNNIAHLSEIVGSELPSFVRPDFLDRETFIMPTIDREKCLGCGRCYISCRDGGHQAIEFDAERKPHIIGKKCVGCHLCRLVCPSGAIGIAKRVPKRHN
;
A
#
# COMPACT_ATOMS: atom_id res chain seq x y z
N MET A 1 -37.44 4.42 -10.95
CA MET A 1 -36.08 4.95 -11.08
C MET A 1 -35.15 3.80 -10.82
N GLU A 2 -34.49 3.27 -11.83
CA GLU A 2 -33.39 2.30 -11.63
C GLU A 2 -32.28 3.04 -10.92
N HIS A 3 -32.02 2.67 -9.68
CA HIS A 3 -30.85 3.16 -8.96
C HIS A 3 -29.61 2.74 -9.74
N SER A 4 -28.84 3.71 -10.23
CA SER A 4 -27.61 3.44 -10.95
C SER A 4 -26.68 2.62 -10.04
N ILE A 5 -26.31 1.41 -10.46
CA ILE A 5 -25.32 0.60 -9.76
C ILE A 5 -24.00 1.37 -9.73
N ARG A 6 -23.44 1.56 -8.57
CA ARG A 6 -22.07 2.01 -8.41
C ARG A 6 -21.14 0.80 -8.64
N ILE A 7 -20.50 0.78 -9.80
CA ILE A 7 -19.67 -0.37 -10.22
C ILE A 7 -18.57 -0.72 -9.21
N LYS A 8 -17.97 0.27 -8.57
CA LYS A 8 -16.96 0.06 -7.54
C LYS A 8 -17.53 -0.62 -6.29
N GLU A 9 -18.71 -0.21 -5.84
CA GLU A 9 -19.38 -0.82 -4.67
C GLU A 9 -19.76 -2.27 -4.96
N GLU A 10 -20.26 -2.55 -6.18
CA GLU A 10 -20.61 -3.89 -6.59
C GLU A 10 -19.37 -4.80 -6.74
N ALA A 11 -18.30 -4.30 -7.36
CA ALA A 11 -17.04 -5.02 -7.48
C ALA A 11 -16.35 -5.25 -6.11
N ALA A 12 -16.52 -4.33 -5.15
CA ALA A 12 -15.98 -4.49 -3.80
C ALA A 12 -16.58 -5.69 -3.05
N ARG A 13 -17.82 -6.08 -3.37
CA ARG A 13 -18.47 -7.28 -2.81
C ARG A 13 -17.89 -8.58 -3.35
N CYS A 14 -17.16 -8.56 -4.48
CA CYS A 14 -16.59 -9.75 -5.08
C CYS A 14 -15.59 -10.42 -4.15
N LEU A 15 -15.74 -11.72 -3.92
CA LEU A 15 -14.88 -12.54 -3.07
C LEU A 15 -13.54 -12.88 -3.72
N LEU A 16 -13.36 -12.57 -5.01
CA LEU A 16 -12.16 -12.92 -5.79
C LEU A 16 -11.85 -14.44 -5.72
N CYS A 17 -12.83 -15.27 -6.00
CA CYS A 17 -12.75 -16.74 -5.90
C CYS A 17 -11.52 -17.29 -6.63
N ASN A 18 -10.87 -18.30 -6.05
CA ASN A 18 -9.69 -18.92 -6.63
C ASN A 18 -9.98 -19.59 -7.98
N ASP A 19 -11.11 -20.30 -8.06
CA ASP A 19 -11.51 -21.06 -9.24
C ASP A 19 -12.41 -20.30 -10.22
N ALA A 20 -12.77 -19.05 -9.91
CA ALA A 20 -13.55 -18.13 -10.73
C ALA A 20 -14.80 -18.76 -11.40
N PRO A 21 -15.82 -19.23 -10.64
CA PRO A 21 -16.99 -19.89 -11.21
C PRO A 21 -17.72 -19.05 -12.25
N CYS A 22 -17.76 -17.75 -12.07
CA CYS A 22 -18.38 -16.80 -13.01
C CYS A 22 -17.63 -16.75 -14.36
N THR A 23 -16.31 -16.88 -14.37
CA THR A 23 -15.51 -16.95 -15.61
C THR A 23 -15.73 -18.28 -16.31
N LYS A 24 -15.75 -19.41 -15.59
CA LYS A 24 -16.03 -20.73 -16.16
C LYS A 24 -17.44 -20.82 -16.78
N ALA A 25 -18.41 -20.12 -16.19
CA ALA A 25 -19.78 -20.11 -16.68
C ALA A 25 -20.01 -19.12 -17.84
N CYS A 26 -19.03 -18.30 -18.21
CA CYS A 26 -19.22 -17.31 -19.25
C CYS A 26 -19.27 -17.93 -20.65
N ILE A 27 -20.45 -17.97 -21.27
CA ILE A 27 -20.66 -18.52 -22.62
C ILE A 27 -20.02 -17.70 -23.75
N LYS A 28 -19.52 -16.49 -23.44
CA LYS A 28 -18.82 -15.60 -24.37
C LYS A 28 -17.31 -15.73 -24.28
N GLY A 29 -16.79 -16.61 -23.42
CA GLY A 29 -15.35 -16.76 -23.20
C GLY A 29 -14.65 -15.54 -22.59
N LEU A 30 -15.43 -14.65 -21.92
CA LEU A 30 -14.89 -13.49 -21.22
C LEU A 30 -14.43 -13.87 -19.81
N ASP A 31 -13.65 -12.97 -19.17
CA ASP A 31 -13.19 -13.16 -17.80
C ASP A 31 -13.80 -12.14 -16.82
N PRO A 32 -15.08 -12.32 -16.42
CA PRO A 32 -15.72 -11.41 -15.49
C PRO A 32 -15.05 -11.35 -14.11
N ALA A 33 -14.42 -12.43 -13.64
CA ALA A 33 -13.70 -12.41 -12.37
C ALA A 33 -12.52 -11.43 -12.41
N ARG A 34 -11.74 -11.43 -13.50
CA ARG A 34 -10.63 -10.49 -13.72
C ARG A 34 -11.14 -9.06 -13.92
N GLY A 35 -12.24 -8.89 -14.64
CA GLY A 35 -12.89 -7.58 -14.79
C GLY A 35 -13.33 -6.97 -13.45
N LEU A 36 -13.98 -7.75 -12.59
CA LEU A 36 -14.35 -7.32 -11.24
C LEU A 36 -13.12 -7.02 -10.37
N ARG A 37 -12.07 -7.84 -10.46
CA ARG A 37 -10.82 -7.62 -9.74
C ARG A 37 -10.16 -6.32 -10.17
N ALA A 38 -10.08 -6.04 -11.46
CA ALA A 38 -9.54 -4.79 -11.98
C ALA A 38 -10.27 -3.56 -11.40
N ILE A 39 -11.61 -3.59 -11.34
CA ILE A 39 -12.41 -2.51 -10.74
C ILE A 39 -12.09 -2.36 -9.25
N LYS A 40 -12.01 -3.48 -8.52
CA LYS A 40 -11.73 -3.50 -7.07
C LYS A 40 -10.38 -2.88 -6.75
N PHE A 41 -9.38 -3.12 -7.61
CA PHE A 41 -8.03 -2.57 -7.47
C PHE A 41 -7.83 -1.23 -8.20
N ASP A 42 -8.91 -0.48 -8.38
CA ASP A 42 -8.93 0.88 -8.96
C ASP A 42 -8.42 0.97 -10.41
N ASN A 43 -8.55 -0.13 -11.14
CA ASN A 43 -8.14 -0.26 -12.54
C ASN A 43 -9.36 -0.45 -13.45
N THR A 44 -10.36 0.44 -13.30
CA THR A 44 -11.67 0.34 -13.97
C THR A 44 -11.55 0.30 -15.50
N GLU A 45 -10.57 0.99 -16.07
CA GLU A 45 -10.37 1.00 -17.51
C GLU A 45 -9.91 -0.35 -18.05
N CYS A 46 -9.03 -1.06 -17.32
CA CYS A 46 -8.62 -2.41 -17.68
C CYS A 46 -9.77 -3.42 -17.62
N ALA A 47 -10.79 -3.16 -16.81
CA ALA A 47 -11.96 -4.03 -16.77
C ALA A 47 -12.64 -4.14 -18.14
N GLY A 48 -12.56 -3.11 -18.98
CA GLY A 48 -13.07 -3.10 -20.35
C GLY A 48 -12.42 -4.14 -21.29
N LEU A 49 -11.26 -4.68 -20.94
CA LEU A 49 -10.63 -5.79 -21.66
C LEU A 49 -11.36 -7.13 -21.41
N TYR A 50 -12.01 -7.27 -20.27
CA TYR A 50 -12.61 -8.52 -19.78
C TYR A 50 -14.12 -8.56 -19.89
N PHE A 51 -14.76 -7.44 -20.28
CA PHE A 51 -16.20 -7.31 -20.51
C PHE A 51 -16.52 -6.95 -21.96
N SER A 52 -17.73 -7.31 -22.39
CA SER A 52 -18.27 -6.90 -23.69
C SER A 52 -19.66 -6.30 -23.48
N ASN A 53 -19.79 -4.98 -23.67
CA ASN A 53 -21.05 -4.28 -23.47
C ASN A 53 -22.20 -4.90 -24.28
N GLU A 54 -22.01 -5.11 -25.60
CA GLU A 54 -23.02 -5.73 -26.48
C GLU A 54 -23.23 -7.20 -26.15
N GLY A 55 -22.14 -7.96 -25.96
CA GLY A 55 -22.22 -9.40 -25.65
C GLY A 55 -22.87 -9.69 -24.31
N CYS A 56 -22.63 -8.84 -23.31
CA CYS A 56 -23.20 -8.98 -21.96
C CYS A 56 -24.66 -8.54 -21.90
N SER A 57 -25.06 -7.47 -22.56
CA SER A 57 -26.45 -6.96 -22.54
C SER A 57 -27.46 -7.96 -23.12
N LEU A 58 -27.05 -8.75 -24.12
CA LEU A 58 -27.90 -9.77 -24.78
C LEU A 58 -27.83 -11.15 -24.15
N CYS A 59 -27.13 -11.31 -23.03
CA CYS A 59 -26.83 -12.59 -22.38
C CYS A 59 -27.74 -12.80 -21.16
N ASP A 60 -28.10 -14.08 -20.87
CA ASP A 60 -28.89 -14.49 -19.70
C ASP A 60 -28.07 -14.52 -18.38
N ALA A 61 -26.88 -13.93 -18.38
CA ALA A 61 -25.97 -13.79 -17.25
C ALA A 61 -25.67 -15.11 -16.49
N PRO A 62 -25.21 -16.19 -17.15
CA PRO A 62 -24.86 -17.43 -16.47
C PRO A 62 -23.73 -17.22 -15.44
N CYS A 63 -22.88 -16.22 -15.62
CA CYS A 63 -21.86 -15.83 -14.67
C CYS A 63 -22.44 -15.37 -13.32
N GLU A 64 -23.58 -14.68 -13.31
CA GLU A 64 -24.27 -14.28 -12.07
C GLU A 64 -24.90 -15.49 -11.37
N LYS A 65 -25.50 -16.41 -12.15
CA LYS A 65 -26.07 -17.65 -11.61
C LYS A 65 -25.03 -18.57 -11.00
N ALA A 66 -23.78 -18.52 -11.50
CA ALA A 66 -22.66 -19.29 -10.99
C ALA A 66 -21.92 -18.58 -9.83
N CYS A 67 -22.32 -17.38 -9.47
CA CYS A 67 -21.68 -16.63 -8.39
C CYS A 67 -21.94 -17.30 -7.04
N ILE A 68 -20.89 -17.54 -6.24
CA ILE A 68 -21.01 -18.21 -4.93
C ILE A 68 -21.60 -17.32 -3.82
N HIS A 69 -21.91 -16.08 -4.11
CA HIS A 69 -22.79 -15.24 -3.29
C HIS A 69 -24.27 -15.64 -3.54
N TYR A 70 -24.64 -16.85 -3.14
CA TYR A 70 -25.91 -17.49 -3.51
C TYR A 70 -27.15 -16.65 -3.23
N ASP A 71 -27.20 -15.94 -2.09
CA ASP A 71 -28.37 -15.14 -1.69
C ASP A 71 -28.39 -13.78 -2.37
N LEU A 72 -27.23 -13.24 -2.72
CA LEU A 72 -27.09 -11.94 -3.37
C LEU A 72 -25.91 -11.95 -4.35
N PRO A 73 -26.05 -12.58 -5.53
CA PRO A 73 -24.99 -12.65 -6.54
C PRO A 73 -24.46 -11.29 -6.94
N ILE A 74 -23.19 -11.24 -7.36
CA ILE A 74 -22.62 -10.01 -7.93
C ILE A 74 -23.35 -9.72 -9.25
N ARG A 75 -23.81 -8.52 -9.44
CA ARG A 75 -24.55 -8.05 -10.64
C ARG A 75 -23.57 -7.77 -11.78
N ILE A 76 -22.92 -8.82 -12.27
CA ILE A 76 -21.83 -8.77 -13.24
C ILE A 76 -22.27 -8.14 -14.57
N LYS A 77 -23.47 -8.51 -15.07
CA LYS A 77 -24.04 -7.94 -16.28
C LYS A 77 -24.19 -6.42 -16.18
N ALA A 78 -24.77 -5.97 -15.08
CA ALA A 78 -24.98 -4.54 -14.85
C ALA A 78 -23.67 -3.77 -14.66
N VAL A 79 -22.60 -4.39 -14.16
CA VAL A 79 -21.26 -3.84 -14.12
C VAL A 79 -20.69 -3.76 -15.53
N ALA A 80 -20.75 -4.85 -16.29
CA ALA A 80 -20.22 -4.94 -17.65
C ALA A 80 -20.84 -3.92 -18.61
N GLU A 81 -22.14 -3.65 -18.50
CA GLU A 81 -22.86 -2.65 -19.29
C GLU A 81 -22.39 -1.20 -19.05
N ARG A 82 -21.75 -0.96 -17.90
CA ARG A 82 -21.28 0.39 -17.51
C ARG A 82 -19.78 0.59 -17.67
N VAL A 83 -19.04 -0.45 -17.97
CA VAL A 83 -17.61 -0.38 -18.25
C VAL A 83 -17.40 -0.20 -19.76
N ALA A 84 -16.69 0.85 -20.16
CA ALA A 84 -16.37 1.07 -21.55
C ALA A 84 -15.49 -0.07 -22.09
N LYS A 85 -15.82 -0.58 -23.28
CA LYS A 85 -14.96 -1.56 -23.97
C LYS A 85 -13.58 -0.93 -24.20
N ARG A 86 -12.55 -1.71 -24.00
CA ARG A 86 -11.18 -1.33 -24.25
C ARG A 86 -10.50 -2.38 -25.14
N GLU A 87 -9.59 -1.94 -25.98
CA GLU A 87 -8.66 -2.79 -26.68
C GLU A 87 -7.33 -2.84 -25.94
N GLU A 88 -6.62 -3.94 -26.09
CA GLU A 88 -5.31 -4.11 -25.49
C GLU A 88 -4.32 -3.11 -26.11
N THR A 89 -3.63 -2.35 -25.28
CA THR A 89 -2.58 -1.41 -25.70
C THR A 89 -1.20 -1.92 -25.26
N PRO A 90 -0.13 -1.60 -25.97
CA PRO A 90 1.22 -1.90 -25.50
C PRO A 90 1.42 -1.37 -24.09
N LYS A 91 2.07 -2.15 -23.21
CA LYS A 91 2.35 -1.73 -21.85
C LYS A 91 3.53 -0.76 -21.82
N ALA A 92 3.49 0.22 -20.92
CA ALA A 92 4.63 1.08 -20.64
C ALA A 92 5.76 0.26 -20.00
N ASP A 93 6.99 0.69 -20.21
CA ASP A 93 8.15 0.15 -19.50
C ASP A 93 8.10 0.61 -18.03
N LEU A 94 8.03 -0.35 -17.11
CA LEU A 94 8.01 -0.12 -15.67
C LEU A 94 9.36 -0.35 -15.02
N SER A 95 10.42 -0.53 -15.81
CA SER A 95 11.77 -0.73 -15.26
C SER A 95 12.27 0.52 -14.54
N ILE A 96 13.08 0.30 -13.51
CA ILE A 96 13.71 1.35 -12.71
C ILE A 96 14.96 0.79 -12.03
N ASP A 97 15.95 1.63 -11.82
CA ASP A 97 17.15 1.25 -11.05
C ASP A 97 16.98 1.65 -9.59
N PHE A 98 17.35 0.74 -8.67
CA PHE A 98 17.35 0.96 -7.22
C PHE A 98 18.70 0.57 -6.65
N CYS A 99 19.41 1.50 -6.04
CA CYS A 99 20.81 1.32 -5.57
C CYS A 99 21.74 0.78 -6.67
N GLY A 100 21.54 1.19 -7.93
CA GLY A 100 22.27 0.69 -9.08
C GLY A 100 21.88 -0.73 -9.53
N ILE A 101 20.85 -1.34 -8.94
CA ILE A 101 20.30 -2.63 -9.33
C ILE A 101 19.14 -2.40 -10.28
N HIS A 102 19.19 -3.03 -11.48
CA HIS A 102 18.10 -2.96 -12.43
C HIS A 102 16.89 -3.78 -11.98
N CYS A 103 15.73 -3.16 -11.91
CA CYS A 103 14.46 -3.75 -11.50
C CYS A 103 13.49 -3.76 -12.69
N GLU A 104 12.93 -4.90 -13.05
CA GLU A 104 11.94 -5.02 -14.15
C GLU A 104 10.66 -4.21 -13.89
N ASN A 105 10.33 -3.95 -12.65
CA ASN A 105 9.23 -3.09 -12.21
C ASN A 105 9.43 -2.72 -10.73
N PRO A 106 8.73 -1.68 -10.21
CA PRO A 106 8.96 -1.17 -8.86
C PRO A 106 8.26 -1.95 -7.74
N PHE A 107 7.64 -3.09 -8.01
CA PHE A 107 6.83 -3.82 -7.05
C PHE A 107 7.59 -5.01 -6.47
N PHE A 108 7.88 -4.93 -5.18
CA PHE A 108 8.59 -5.96 -4.42
C PHE A 108 7.70 -6.56 -3.33
N LEU A 109 7.95 -7.81 -2.96
CA LEU A 109 7.40 -8.37 -1.73
C LEU A 109 8.19 -7.83 -0.54
N ALA A 110 7.48 -7.37 0.50
CA ALA A 110 8.10 -6.96 1.75
C ALA A 110 8.51 -8.17 2.59
N SER A 111 9.60 -8.06 3.33
CA SER A 111 10.06 -9.05 4.31
C SER A 111 8.96 -9.36 5.33
N SER A 112 8.34 -10.54 5.19
CA SER A 112 7.14 -10.93 5.96
C SER A 112 6.76 -12.39 5.69
N ALA A 113 5.58 -12.82 6.15
CA ALA A 113 5.00 -14.14 5.91
C ALA A 113 4.80 -14.50 4.42
N VAL A 114 4.80 -13.52 3.51
CA VAL A 114 4.57 -13.76 2.08
C VAL A 114 5.82 -14.20 1.31
N CYS A 115 6.96 -14.37 1.96
CA CYS A 115 8.23 -14.70 1.33
C CYS A 115 9.16 -15.47 2.28
N THR A 116 8.69 -16.61 2.80
CA THR A 116 9.38 -17.40 3.84
C THR A 116 10.07 -18.66 3.31
N ASN A 117 9.83 -19.02 2.06
CA ASN A 117 10.41 -20.22 1.44
C ASN A 117 10.61 -20.04 -0.07
N TYR A 118 11.30 -21.00 -0.67
CA TYR A 118 11.63 -20.97 -2.10
C TYR A 118 10.38 -20.95 -2.99
N GLU A 119 9.42 -21.83 -2.73
CA GLU A 119 8.23 -22.02 -3.57
C GLU A 119 7.35 -20.78 -3.60
N MET A 120 7.20 -20.09 -2.45
CA MET A 120 6.45 -18.84 -2.36
C MET A 120 7.08 -17.75 -3.22
N VAL A 121 8.40 -17.57 -3.12
CA VAL A 121 9.10 -16.52 -3.86
C VAL A 121 9.16 -16.85 -5.35
N ALA A 122 9.43 -18.10 -5.71
CA ALA A 122 9.43 -18.56 -7.10
C ALA A 122 8.06 -18.31 -7.77
N ASN A 123 6.96 -18.69 -7.11
CA ASN A 123 5.61 -18.43 -7.62
C ASN A 123 5.34 -16.91 -7.80
N ALA A 124 5.81 -16.08 -6.88
CA ALA A 124 5.67 -14.62 -7.02
C ALA A 124 6.45 -14.09 -8.25
N PHE A 125 7.68 -14.56 -8.46
CA PHE A 125 8.50 -14.17 -9.61
C PHE A 125 7.87 -14.60 -10.93
N GLU A 126 7.33 -15.82 -11.00
CA GLU A 126 6.61 -16.32 -12.19
C GLU A 126 5.34 -15.51 -12.48
N MET A 127 4.68 -14.99 -11.44
CA MET A 127 3.55 -14.06 -11.60
C MET A 127 3.96 -12.65 -12.03
N GLY A 128 5.26 -12.30 -11.99
CA GLY A 128 5.78 -11.03 -12.50
C GLY A 128 6.15 -9.98 -11.46
N TRP A 129 6.31 -10.37 -10.18
CA TRP A 129 6.92 -9.49 -9.16
C TRP A 129 8.36 -9.16 -9.56
N GLY A 130 8.77 -7.90 -9.40
CA GLY A 130 10.11 -7.42 -9.80
C GLY A 130 11.19 -7.84 -8.81
N GLY A 131 10.85 -7.97 -7.53
CA GLY A 131 11.80 -8.34 -6.49
C GLY A 131 11.15 -8.84 -5.21
N VAL A 132 11.99 -9.28 -4.29
CA VAL A 132 11.62 -9.72 -2.95
C VAL A 132 12.62 -9.18 -1.92
N VAL A 133 12.09 -8.75 -0.78
CA VAL A 133 12.87 -8.68 0.46
C VAL A 133 12.49 -9.91 1.28
N TYR A 134 13.39 -10.89 1.32
CA TYR A 134 13.14 -12.18 1.95
C TYR A 134 12.87 -12.05 3.46
N LYS A 135 12.18 -13.01 4.05
CA LYS A 135 11.90 -13.05 5.49
C LYS A 135 13.17 -12.85 6.30
N THR A 136 13.11 -12.00 7.33
CA THR A 136 14.29 -11.62 8.13
C THR A 136 14.96 -12.83 8.78
N ILE A 137 16.24 -12.99 8.52
CA ILE A 137 17.11 -14.07 9.01
C ILE A 137 17.87 -13.57 10.25
N CYS A 138 17.99 -14.41 11.29
CA CYS A 138 18.83 -14.15 12.46
C CYS A 138 19.56 -15.43 12.88
N LEU A 139 20.55 -15.31 13.77
CA LEU A 139 21.28 -16.48 14.30
C LEU A 139 20.54 -17.19 15.44
N GLU A 140 19.51 -16.56 15.99
CA GLU A 140 18.71 -17.09 17.09
C GLU A 140 17.62 -18.04 16.59
N GLU A 141 17.33 -19.05 17.38
CA GLU A 141 16.14 -19.89 17.18
C GLU A 141 14.87 -19.11 17.52
N ILE A 142 13.96 -19.00 16.56
CA ILE A 142 12.71 -18.30 16.68
C ILE A 142 11.59 -19.30 16.95
N ASN A 143 10.88 -19.09 18.06
CA ASN A 143 9.66 -19.79 18.43
C ASN A 143 8.48 -18.82 18.34
N GLU A 144 7.67 -18.98 17.34
CA GLU A 144 6.52 -18.12 17.10
C GLU A 144 5.33 -18.48 18.00
N VAL A 145 4.56 -17.46 18.34
CA VAL A 145 3.28 -17.65 19.06
C VAL A 145 2.17 -18.12 18.12
N SER A 146 1.10 -18.68 18.68
CA SER A 146 -0.10 -19.04 17.94
C SER A 146 -1.36 -18.58 18.70
N PRO A 147 -2.32 -17.90 18.02
CA PRO A 147 -2.27 -17.39 16.63
C PRO A 147 -1.34 -16.18 16.46
N ARG A 148 -0.79 -16.01 15.25
CA ARG A 148 0.14 -14.90 14.92
C ARG A 148 -0.58 -13.65 14.40
N PHE A 149 -1.71 -13.86 13.74
CA PHE A 149 -2.45 -12.80 13.03
C PHE A 149 -3.85 -12.64 13.61
N ASP A 150 -4.32 -11.40 13.57
CA ASP A 150 -5.67 -11.00 13.91
C ASP A 150 -6.14 -9.92 12.95
N SER A 151 -7.38 -9.98 12.47
CA SER A 151 -7.94 -8.93 11.63
C SER A 151 -8.44 -7.77 12.48
N VAL A 152 -8.35 -6.55 11.93
CA VAL A 152 -9.03 -5.38 12.43
C VAL A 152 -10.11 -5.01 11.44
N GLU A 153 -11.34 -5.23 11.82
CA GLU A 153 -12.54 -5.06 10.98
C GLU A 153 -13.55 -4.18 11.71
N ASP A 154 -14.44 -3.53 10.94
CA ASP A 154 -15.62 -2.89 11.52
C ASP A 154 -16.74 -3.92 11.76
N GLU A 155 -17.85 -3.44 12.36
CA GLU A 155 -19.05 -4.27 12.63
C GLU A 155 -19.69 -4.86 11.35
N LYS A 156 -19.35 -4.37 10.18
CA LYS A 156 -19.82 -4.83 8.87
C LYS A 156 -18.87 -5.81 8.21
N GLY A 157 -17.72 -6.12 8.86
CA GLY A 157 -16.67 -6.97 8.33
C GLY A 157 -15.80 -6.25 7.28
N GLU A 158 -15.79 -4.91 7.23
CA GLU A 158 -14.84 -4.20 6.39
C GLU A 158 -13.45 -4.30 7.00
N PHE A 159 -12.51 -4.90 6.26
CA PHE A 159 -11.15 -5.08 6.68
C PHE A 159 -10.35 -3.78 6.63
N TRP A 160 -9.70 -3.44 7.74
CA TRP A 160 -8.87 -2.25 7.85
C TRP A 160 -7.38 -2.57 7.95
N GLY A 161 -7.03 -3.75 8.41
CA GLY A 161 -5.64 -4.18 8.53
C GLY A 161 -5.46 -5.45 9.35
N PHE A 162 -4.22 -5.93 9.40
CA PHE A 162 -3.80 -7.01 10.28
C PHE A 162 -3.04 -6.47 11.49
N ARG A 163 -3.38 -7.04 12.63
CA ARG A 163 -2.50 -7.10 13.77
C ARG A 163 -1.65 -8.36 13.66
N ASN A 164 -0.34 -8.24 13.81
CA ASN A 164 0.53 -9.41 13.73
C ASN A 164 1.55 -9.46 14.88
N MET A 165 1.89 -10.67 15.27
CA MET A 165 2.90 -10.98 16.28
C MET A 165 4.04 -11.81 15.69
N GLU A 166 4.08 -11.94 14.38
CA GLU A 166 5.12 -12.67 13.68
C GLU A 166 6.46 -11.95 13.79
N GLN A 167 7.50 -12.70 14.09
CA GLN A 167 8.86 -12.18 14.30
C GLN A 167 9.71 -12.40 13.05
N LEU A 168 10.62 -13.37 13.11
CA LEU A 168 11.66 -13.60 12.13
C LEU A 168 11.50 -14.97 11.45
N SER A 169 12.46 -15.40 10.64
CA SER A 169 12.45 -16.74 10.07
C SER A 169 12.58 -17.81 11.16
N GLU A 170 11.80 -18.88 11.04
CA GLU A 170 11.89 -20.06 11.92
C GLU A 170 12.88 -21.11 11.36
N ASN A 171 13.42 -20.88 10.16
CA ASN A 171 14.42 -21.76 9.57
C ASN A 171 15.79 -21.53 10.22
N PRO A 172 16.65 -22.56 10.29
CA PRO A 172 18.08 -22.35 10.51
C PRO A 172 18.64 -21.41 9.43
N PRO A 173 19.55 -20.48 9.78
CA PRO A 173 20.07 -19.48 8.84
C PRO A 173 20.67 -20.08 7.56
N GLU A 174 21.32 -21.24 7.66
CA GLU A 174 21.93 -21.94 6.54
C GLU A 174 20.88 -22.38 5.50
N VAL A 175 19.69 -22.77 5.94
CA VAL A 175 18.58 -23.13 5.07
C VAL A 175 18.10 -21.92 4.30
N ASP A 176 17.92 -20.78 4.98
CA ASP A 176 17.48 -19.53 4.34
C ASP A 176 18.53 -19.02 3.33
N PHE A 177 19.82 -19.06 3.65
CA PHE A 177 20.87 -18.67 2.71
C PHE A 177 20.96 -19.62 1.50
N ASP A 178 20.71 -20.92 1.65
CA ASP A 178 20.60 -21.83 0.52
C ASP A 178 19.39 -21.51 -0.36
N ILE A 179 18.25 -21.19 0.23
CA ILE A 179 17.05 -20.70 -0.50
C ILE A 179 17.38 -19.46 -1.31
N LEU A 180 18.01 -18.45 -0.70
CA LEU A 180 18.41 -17.21 -1.38
C LEU A 180 19.35 -17.49 -2.56
N LYS A 181 20.35 -18.34 -2.38
CA LYS A 181 21.27 -18.76 -3.43
C LYS A 181 20.53 -19.41 -4.59
N ARG A 182 19.64 -20.36 -4.31
CA ARG A 182 18.84 -21.04 -5.34
C ARG A 182 17.92 -20.08 -6.08
N LEU A 183 17.31 -19.10 -5.39
CA LEU A 183 16.48 -18.07 -6.01
C LEU A 183 17.31 -17.25 -7.00
N LYS A 184 18.49 -16.79 -6.64
CA LYS A 184 19.36 -16.02 -7.55
C LYS A 184 19.86 -16.86 -8.73
N GLN A 185 20.11 -18.15 -8.55
CA GLN A 185 20.51 -19.04 -9.63
C GLN A 185 19.38 -19.27 -10.64
N ASN A 186 18.15 -19.44 -10.17
CA ASN A 186 17.00 -19.76 -11.01
C ASN A 186 16.30 -18.53 -11.58
N TYR A 187 16.42 -17.38 -10.92
CA TYR A 187 15.80 -16.10 -11.30
C TYR A 187 16.85 -14.97 -11.34
N PRO A 188 17.85 -15.03 -12.21
CA PRO A 188 19.00 -14.11 -12.19
C PRO A 188 18.64 -12.65 -12.45
N THR A 189 17.53 -12.38 -13.16
CA THR A 189 17.05 -11.02 -13.47
C THR A 189 16.18 -10.42 -12.38
N LYS A 190 15.70 -11.25 -11.44
CA LYS A 190 14.87 -10.81 -10.33
C LYS A 190 15.71 -10.29 -9.17
N VAL A 191 15.24 -9.25 -8.52
CA VAL A 191 15.93 -8.67 -7.35
C VAL A 191 15.62 -9.49 -6.10
N VAL A 192 16.66 -9.96 -5.43
CA VAL A 192 16.58 -10.70 -4.18
C VAL A 192 17.39 -9.96 -3.11
N ILE A 193 16.69 -9.43 -2.11
CA ILE A 193 17.26 -8.73 -0.96
C ILE A 193 17.13 -9.62 0.27
N ALA A 194 18.22 -9.86 0.97
CA ALA A 194 18.19 -10.57 2.25
C ALA A 194 17.86 -9.61 3.38
N SER A 195 16.76 -9.80 4.09
CA SER A 195 16.52 -9.09 5.35
C SER A 195 17.20 -9.83 6.48
N ILE A 196 17.97 -9.12 7.31
CA ILE A 196 18.76 -9.69 8.40
C ILE A 196 18.56 -8.93 9.70
N MET A 197 18.79 -9.59 10.84
CA MET A 197 18.78 -9.00 12.18
C MET A 197 19.79 -9.67 13.09
N GLY A 198 20.75 -8.90 13.62
CA GLY A 198 21.73 -9.32 14.62
C GLY A 198 21.47 -8.65 15.97
N LYS A 199 22.09 -9.17 17.04
CA LYS A 199 22.05 -8.61 18.41
C LYS A 199 23.23 -7.67 18.70
N ASN A 200 24.32 -7.86 18.00
CA ASN A 200 25.58 -7.14 18.16
C ASN A 200 26.31 -7.02 16.82
N GLU A 201 27.37 -6.25 16.78
CA GLU A 201 28.13 -5.94 15.57
C GLU A 201 28.58 -7.19 14.81
N ASP A 202 29.09 -8.20 15.53
CA ASP A 202 29.59 -9.43 14.92
C ASP A 202 28.49 -10.22 14.21
N GLU A 203 27.30 -10.34 14.84
CA GLU A 203 26.15 -11.03 14.23
C GLU A 203 25.65 -10.32 12.97
N TRP A 204 25.56 -8.98 13.00
CA TRP A 204 25.19 -8.20 11.84
C TRP A 204 26.15 -8.42 10.67
N VAL A 205 27.46 -8.40 10.94
CA VAL A 205 28.51 -8.63 9.94
C VAL A 205 28.45 -10.05 9.39
N ILE A 206 28.37 -11.06 10.26
CA ILE A 206 28.29 -12.48 9.85
C ILE A 206 27.08 -12.72 8.93
N LEU A 207 25.91 -12.23 9.30
CA LEU A 207 24.68 -12.38 8.50
C LEU A 207 24.80 -11.69 7.15
N ALA A 208 25.34 -10.47 7.11
CA ALA A 208 25.53 -9.74 5.87
C ALA A 208 26.52 -10.41 4.91
N GLN A 209 27.64 -10.92 5.43
CA GLN A 209 28.63 -11.66 4.63
C GLN A 209 28.06 -12.97 4.09
N LYS A 210 27.27 -13.71 4.89
CA LYS A 210 26.58 -14.93 4.43
C LYS A 210 25.55 -14.59 3.32
N ALA A 211 24.83 -13.48 3.44
CA ALA A 211 23.90 -13.00 2.43
C ALA A 211 24.62 -12.66 1.11
N GLU A 212 25.72 -11.91 1.18
CA GLU A 212 26.55 -11.60 0.00
C GLU A 212 27.11 -12.89 -0.65
N ALA A 213 27.60 -13.84 0.15
CA ALA A 213 28.08 -15.13 -0.33
C ALA A 213 26.97 -15.99 -0.99
N ALA A 214 25.72 -15.82 -0.57
CA ALA A 214 24.58 -16.45 -1.24
C ALA A 214 24.23 -15.79 -2.59
N GLY A 215 24.83 -14.64 -2.92
CA GLY A 215 24.70 -13.95 -4.19
C GLY A 215 23.47 -13.05 -4.29
N VAL A 216 22.91 -12.59 -3.17
CA VAL A 216 21.80 -11.63 -3.15
C VAL A 216 22.24 -10.26 -3.67
N ASP A 217 21.27 -9.48 -4.16
CA ASP A 217 21.55 -8.17 -4.75
C ASP A 217 21.78 -7.07 -3.72
N ALA A 218 21.19 -7.19 -2.52
CA ALA A 218 21.36 -6.24 -1.41
C ALA A 218 21.01 -6.89 -0.06
N VAL A 219 21.34 -6.21 1.04
CA VAL A 219 20.88 -6.56 2.39
C VAL A 219 20.00 -5.47 2.99
N GLU A 220 18.85 -5.88 3.56
CA GLU A 220 17.97 -5.02 4.37
C GLU A 220 18.25 -5.25 5.85
N LEU A 221 18.66 -4.21 6.59
CA LEU A 221 18.91 -4.27 8.03
C LEU A 221 17.63 -3.99 8.80
N ASN A 222 17.02 -5.00 9.40
CA ASN A 222 15.72 -4.86 10.07
C ASN A 222 15.86 -4.22 11.47
N TYR A 223 15.93 -2.89 11.52
CA TYR A 223 15.93 -2.08 12.74
C TYR A 223 14.53 -1.74 13.25
N SER A 224 13.52 -2.52 12.92
CA SER A 224 12.15 -2.01 12.98
C SER A 224 11.09 -2.95 13.54
N CYS A 225 11.39 -4.23 13.78
CA CYS A 225 10.44 -5.18 14.35
C CYS A 225 9.96 -4.70 15.74
N PRO A 226 8.64 -4.47 15.96
CA PRO A 226 8.17 -3.82 17.19
C PRO A 226 8.02 -4.75 18.40
N GLN A 227 8.20 -6.07 18.22
CA GLN A 227 7.85 -7.08 19.22
C GLN A 227 8.93 -8.16 19.43
N MET A 228 10.17 -7.75 19.43
CA MET A 228 11.26 -8.69 19.71
C MET A 228 11.25 -9.17 21.17
N LYS A 229 11.59 -10.45 21.34
CA LYS A 229 11.69 -11.09 22.66
C LYS A 229 12.82 -10.51 23.50
N TYR A 230 13.90 -10.08 22.86
CA TYR A 230 15.09 -9.53 23.52
C TYR A 230 15.16 -8.02 23.35
N ALA A 231 15.51 -7.33 24.42
CA ALA A 231 15.79 -5.90 24.38
C ALA A 231 17.05 -5.62 23.53
N GLY A 232 17.09 -4.44 22.91
CA GLY A 232 18.21 -4.05 22.07
C GLY A 232 18.17 -4.62 20.64
N MET A 233 17.03 -5.18 20.22
CA MET A 233 16.81 -5.67 18.86
C MET A 233 15.61 -4.95 18.21
N GLY A 234 15.53 -5.04 16.87
CA GLY A 234 14.40 -4.50 16.12
C GLY A 234 14.18 -3.01 16.36
N SER A 235 12.97 -2.62 16.80
CA SER A 235 12.62 -1.21 16.99
C SER A 235 13.41 -0.48 18.07
N ASP A 236 14.04 -1.19 18.99
CA ASP A 236 14.94 -0.57 19.98
C ASP A 236 16.20 -0.02 19.28
N VAL A 237 16.73 -0.73 18.30
CA VAL A 237 17.82 -0.24 17.43
C VAL A 237 17.34 0.95 16.60
N GLY A 238 16.20 0.81 15.89
CA GLY A 238 15.69 1.86 14.99
C GLY A 238 15.29 3.17 15.67
N GLN A 239 15.12 3.17 16.98
CA GLN A 239 14.88 4.37 17.79
C GLN A 239 16.16 4.99 18.35
N ASN A 240 17.29 4.29 18.25
CA ASN A 240 18.58 4.71 18.76
C ASN A 240 19.55 4.99 17.59
N SER A 241 19.78 6.28 17.29
CA SER A 241 20.64 6.68 16.18
C SER A 241 22.10 6.25 16.33
N GLU A 242 22.59 6.06 17.55
CA GLU A 242 23.94 5.59 17.80
C GLU A 242 24.06 4.10 17.37
N LEU A 243 23.10 3.25 17.73
CA LEU A 243 23.08 1.85 17.28
C LEU A 243 22.88 1.74 15.77
N VAL A 244 22.00 2.58 15.19
CA VAL A 244 21.86 2.66 13.72
C VAL A 244 23.19 3.02 13.06
N THR A 245 23.91 4.00 13.61
CA THR A 245 25.24 4.40 13.09
C THR A 245 26.21 3.23 13.15
N ILE A 246 26.35 2.62 14.31
CA ILE A 246 27.32 1.55 14.57
C ILE A 246 27.05 0.37 13.64
N TYR A 247 25.85 -0.20 13.68
CA TYR A 247 25.55 -1.43 12.92
C TYR A 247 25.57 -1.21 11.42
N THR A 248 25.03 -0.07 10.94
CA THR A 248 25.08 0.26 9.50
C THR A 248 26.53 0.41 9.04
N HIS A 249 27.38 1.09 9.81
CA HIS A 249 28.79 1.28 9.48
C HIS A 249 29.55 -0.06 9.38
N TYR A 250 29.43 -0.92 10.40
CA TYR A 250 30.12 -2.21 10.40
C TYR A 250 29.67 -3.12 9.25
N VAL A 251 28.37 -3.18 8.98
CA VAL A 251 27.86 -3.95 7.84
C VAL A 251 28.38 -3.39 6.52
N LYS A 252 28.34 -2.05 6.34
CA LYS A 252 28.80 -1.41 5.09
C LYS A 252 30.30 -1.62 4.84
N GLN A 253 31.11 -1.74 5.89
CA GLN A 253 32.54 -2.08 5.76
C GLN A 253 32.76 -3.57 5.42
N ALA A 254 31.82 -4.44 5.76
CA ALA A 254 31.96 -5.89 5.66
C ALA A 254 31.50 -6.45 4.31
N VAL A 255 30.65 -5.74 3.56
CA VAL A 255 30.07 -6.19 2.28
C VAL A 255 30.19 -5.13 1.20
N LYS A 256 30.13 -5.57 -0.07
CA LYS A 256 30.19 -4.70 -1.26
C LYS A 256 28.81 -4.41 -1.84
N ILE A 257 27.82 -5.27 -1.56
CA ILE A 257 26.45 -5.10 -2.01
C ILE A 257 25.77 -3.95 -1.25
N PRO A 258 24.72 -3.34 -1.81
CA PRO A 258 23.95 -2.29 -1.16
C PRO A 258 23.41 -2.68 0.21
N VAL A 259 23.46 -1.72 1.15
CA VAL A 259 22.99 -1.86 2.54
C VAL A 259 21.83 -0.92 2.77
N ILE A 260 20.67 -1.47 3.17
CA ILE A 260 19.38 -0.78 3.23
C ILE A 260 18.77 -0.91 4.63
N PRO A 261 19.00 0.01 5.57
CA PRO A 261 18.33 0.01 6.87
C PRO A 261 16.81 0.18 6.74
N LYS A 262 16.04 -0.69 7.40
CA LYS A 262 14.59 -0.59 7.47
C LYS A 262 14.14 0.14 8.72
N MET A 263 13.42 1.27 8.51
CA MET A 263 13.04 2.21 9.54
C MET A 263 11.77 1.80 10.27
N THR A 264 11.76 2.04 11.61
CA THR A 264 10.56 1.90 12.42
C THR A 264 9.69 3.17 12.36
N PRO A 265 8.35 3.04 12.24
CA PRO A 265 7.44 4.18 12.40
C PRO A 265 7.17 4.54 13.87
N ASN A 266 7.64 3.71 14.82
CA ASN A 266 7.36 3.86 16.25
C ASN A 266 8.32 4.87 16.89
N ILE A 267 8.43 6.02 16.24
CA ILE A 267 9.31 7.13 16.62
C ILE A 267 8.65 8.45 16.21
N THR A 268 8.87 9.51 16.98
CA THR A 268 8.31 10.83 16.67
C THR A 268 8.99 11.47 15.47
N ASN A 269 10.31 11.36 15.39
CA ASN A 269 11.13 11.93 14.33
C ASN A 269 11.98 10.86 13.65
N ILE A 270 11.51 10.35 12.51
CA ILE A 270 12.22 9.35 11.70
C ILE A 270 13.51 9.90 11.08
N MET A 271 13.65 11.22 10.98
CA MET A 271 14.82 11.85 10.37
C MET A 271 16.11 11.57 11.11
N THR A 272 16.06 11.47 12.44
CA THR A 272 17.26 11.25 13.24
C THR A 272 17.92 9.90 12.90
N PRO A 273 17.24 8.74 12.94
CA PRO A 273 17.84 7.48 12.51
C PRO A 273 18.09 7.41 11.00
N ALA A 274 17.29 8.06 10.14
CA ALA A 274 17.55 8.07 8.70
C ALA A 274 18.84 8.81 8.35
N GLN A 275 19.13 9.92 9.01
CA GLN A 275 20.41 10.62 8.88
C GLN A 275 21.58 9.78 9.41
N ALA A 276 21.39 9.11 10.54
CA ALA A 276 22.40 8.19 11.08
C ALA A 276 22.76 7.10 10.06
N ALA A 277 21.74 6.49 9.42
CA ALA A 277 21.95 5.51 8.36
C ALA A 277 22.72 6.09 7.17
N TYR A 278 22.29 7.23 6.66
CA TYR A 278 22.93 7.92 5.52
C TYR A 278 24.41 8.24 5.79
N PHE A 279 24.71 8.88 6.93
CA PHE A 279 26.08 9.25 7.27
C PHE A 279 26.98 8.06 7.62
N SER A 280 26.38 6.89 7.90
CA SER A 280 27.12 5.64 8.10
C SER A 280 27.37 4.87 6.81
N GLY A 281 26.95 5.41 5.65
CA GLY A 281 27.22 4.87 4.34
C GLY A 281 26.16 3.92 3.80
N ALA A 282 24.93 3.91 4.36
CA ALA A 282 23.82 3.20 3.76
C ALA A 282 23.53 3.69 2.34
N ASP A 283 23.15 2.78 1.43
CA ASP A 283 22.86 3.11 0.04
C ASP A 283 21.41 3.62 -0.14
N ALA A 284 20.49 3.12 0.69
CA ALA A 284 19.09 3.52 0.73
C ALA A 284 18.48 3.25 2.11
N VAL A 285 17.21 3.58 2.30
CA VAL A 285 16.40 3.09 3.44
C VAL A 285 15.08 2.51 2.97
N SER A 286 14.55 1.55 3.75
CA SER A 286 13.17 1.07 3.61
C SER A 286 12.28 1.71 4.68
N ALA A 287 11.16 2.31 4.31
CA ALA A 287 10.23 2.98 5.22
C ALA A 287 8.77 2.72 4.79
N ILE A 288 7.98 2.18 5.69
CA ILE A 288 8.11 1.90 7.12
C ILE A 288 7.76 0.43 7.45
N ASN A 289 8.16 -0.06 8.63
CA ASN A 289 7.63 -1.29 9.20
C ASN A 289 6.24 -1.04 9.84
N THR A 290 5.71 -2.02 10.55
CA THR A 290 4.40 -1.99 11.21
C THR A 290 4.35 -1.02 12.40
N ILE A 291 3.17 -0.46 12.62
CA ILE A 291 2.91 0.45 13.75
C ILE A 291 2.58 -0.38 14.99
N LYS A 292 3.20 -0.07 16.12
CA LYS A 292 2.90 -0.73 17.39
C LYS A 292 1.49 -0.41 17.84
N SER A 293 0.69 -1.44 18.10
CA SER A 293 -0.73 -1.31 18.42
C SER A 293 -1.22 -2.35 19.41
N VAL A 294 -2.47 -2.21 19.84
CA VAL A 294 -3.20 -3.18 20.64
C VAL A 294 -4.64 -3.27 20.15
N THR A 295 -5.22 -4.47 20.16
CA THR A 295 -6.65 -4.68 19.98
C THR A 295 -7.25 -5.30 21.23
N MET A 296 -8.52 -5.00 21.48
CA MET A 296 -9.26 -5.59 22.60
C MET A 296 -10.07 -6.81 22.18
N SER A 297 -10.00 -7.22 20.89
CA SER A 297 -10.67 -8.41 20.39
C SER A 297 -10.22 -9.67 21.14
N ASN A 298 -11.10 -10.65 21.23
CA ASN A 298 -10.82 -11.91 21.94
C ASN A 298 -10.13 -12.95 21.04
N SER A 299 -9.99 -12.70 19.74
CA SER A 299 -9.47 -13.67 18.75
C SER A 299 -8.02 -14.08 19.05
N SER A 300 -7.18 -13.15 19.55
CA SER A 300 -5.80 -13.44 19.92
C SER A 300 -5.61 -13.92 21.36
N ALA A 301 -6.69 -14.09 22.12
CA ALA A 301 -6.63 -14.36 23.56
C ALA A 301 -6.79 -15.84 23.93
N VAL A 302 -6.32 -16.77 23.10
CA VAL A 302 -6.40 -18.21 23.38
C VAL A 302 -5.70 -18.57 24.70
N SER A 303 -4.71 -17.80 25.14
CA SER A 303 -4.02 -17.97 26.42
C SER A 303 -4.55 -17.07 27.54
N GLY A 304 -5.56 -16.22 27.29
CA GLY A 304 -6.05 -15.21 28.23
C GLY A 304 -5.10 -14.02 28.45
N LYS A 305 -3.93 -14.01 27.83
CA LYS A 305 -2.93 -12.94 27.91
C LYS A 305 -2.90 -12.14 26.61
N LYS A 306 -2.69 -10.82 26.71
CA LYS A 306 -2.63 -9.88 25.60
C LYS A 306 -1.31 -9.13 25.63
N THR A 307 -0.83 -8.72 24.45
CA THR A 307 0.37 -7.89 24.30
C THR A 307 0.19 -6.90 23.16
N THR A 308 1.09 -5.93 23.08
CA THR A 308 1.21 -5.05 21.90
C THR A 308 1.76 -5.85 20.71
N SER A 309 1.44 -5.41 19.49
CA SER A 309 1.82 -6.09 18.26
C SER A 309 1.95 -5.09 17.10
N GLY A 310 2.46 -5.54 15.97
CA GLY A 310 2.50 -4.74 14.76
C GLY A 310 1.10 -4.60 14.13
N TYR A 311 0.78 -3.43 13.61
CA TYR A 311 -0.42 -3.14 12.82
C TYR A 311 -0.03 -2.74 11.40
N SER A 312 -0.66 -3.35 10.41
CA SER A 312 -0.40 -3.14 8.99
C SER A 312 -1.69 -3.12 8.17
N GLY A 313 -1.63 -2.71 6.91
CA GLY A 313 -2.76 -2.63 5.98
C GLY A 313 -3.10 -1.21 5.58
N LYS A 314 -4.18 -1.03 4.81
CA LYS A 314 -4.54 0.26 4.18
C LYS A 314 -4.62 1.45 5.15
N ALA A 315 -5.01 1.20 6.39
CA ALA A 315 -5.18 2.25 7.40
C ALA A 315 -3.88 2.97 7.79
N ILE A 316 -2.72 2.33 7.63
CA ILE A 316 -1.43 2.96 7.96
C ILE A 316 -0.83 3.80 6.83
N LYS A 317 -1.38 3.75 5.60
CA LYS A 317 -0.82 4.45 4.43
C LYS A 317 -0.54 5.94 4.68
N PRO A 318 -1.45 6.75 5.26
CA PRO A 318 -1.16 8.17 5.49
C PRO A 318 0.03 8.41 6.41
N ILE A 319 0.25 7.51 7.37
CA ILE A 319 1.39 7.59 8.29
C ILE A 319 2.67 7.22 7.57
N ALA A 320 2.63 6.17 6.74
CA ALA A 320 3.76 5.76 5.92
C ALA A 320 4.20 6.85 4.94
N LEU A 321 3.25 7.45 4.21
CA LEU A 321 3.51 8.57 3.29
C LEU A 321 4.13 9.77 4.01
N ARG A 322 3.69 10.09 5.24
CA ARG A 322 4.29 11.16 6.04
C ARG A 322 5.75 10.88 6.37
N HIS A 323 6.08 9.65 6.80
CA HIS A 323 7.46 9.29 7.11
C HIS A 323 8.36 9.28 5.87
N VAL A 324 7.85 8.80 4.74
CA VAL A 324 8.55 8.86 3.45
C VAL A 324 8.81 10.31 3.06
N LEU A 325 7.80 11.18 3.11
CA LEU A 325 7.93 12.61 2.79
C LEU A 325 8.99 13.30 3.66
N ASP A 326 9.02 13.00 4.96
CA ASP A 326 10.02 13.57 5.87
C ASP A 326 11.44 13.21 5.43
N ILE A 327 11.68 11.96 4.98
CA ILE A 327 13.00 11.49 4.51
C ILE A 327 13.33 12.11 3.15
N THR A 328 12.47 11.94 2.15
CA THR A 328 12.76 12.32 0.75
C THR A 328 12.89 13.82 0.54
N LYS A 329 12.19 14.61 1.36
CA LYS A 329 12.22 16.09 1.29
C LYS A 329 13.34 16.71 2.10
N HIS A 330 14.07 15.93 2.88
CA HIS A 330 15.10 16.50 3.76
C HIS A 330 16.36 16.92 2.98
N PRO A 331 16.82 18.18 3.09
CA PRO A 331 17.92 18.70 2.27
C PRO A 331 19.23 17.90 2.37
N LEU A 332 19.54 17.37 3.57
CA LEU A 332 20.78 16.59 3.80
C LEU A 332 20.70 15.16 3.21
N LEU A 333 19.50 14.68 2.85
CA LEU A 333 19.28 13.35 2.28
C LEU A 333 18.93 13.42 0.78
N LYS A 334 19.25 14.52 0.12
CA LYS A 334 18.99 14.67 -1.31
C LYS A 334 19.69 13.58 -2.11
N GLY A 335 18.92 12.80 -2.85
CA GLY A 335 19.43 11.66 -3.65
C GLY A 335 19.59 10.37 -2.87
N PHE A 336 19.26 10.34 -1.57
CA PHE A 336 19.19 9.11 -0.81
C PHE A 336 17.92 8.34 -1.18
N GLU A 337 18.08 7.13 -1.69
CA GLU A 337 16.97 6.36 -2.21
C GLU A 337 16.10 5.79 -1.08
N VAL A 338 14.80 5.64 -1.38
CA VAL A 338 13.81 5.12 -0.42
C VAL A 338 12.98 4.02 -1.06
N SER A 339 12.91 2.87 -0.41
CA SER A 339 11.96 1.81 -0.69
C SER A 339 10.70 2.02 0.16
N GLY A 340 9.56 2.32 -0.47
CA GLY A 340 8.33 2.71 0.21
C GLY A 340 7.48 1.54 0.66
N ILE A 341 7.05 1.54 1.93
CA ILE A 341 6.28 0.44 2.54
C ILE A 341 5.16 1.00 3.39
N GLY A 342 3.95 0.41 3.29
CA GLY A 342 2.88 0.64 4.25
C GLY A 342 1.52 0.97 3.63
N GLY A 343 0.60 0.02 3.65
CA GLY A 343 -0.78 0.21 3.23
C GLY A 343 -1.01 0.30 1.74
N ILE A 344 -0.11 -0.23 0.92
CA ILE A 344 -0.22 -0.29 -0.54
C ILE A 344 -1.10 -1.48 -0.90
N GLU A 345 -2.26 -1.22 -1.52
CA GLU A 345 -3.19 -2.23 -2.04
C GLU A 345 -3.41 -2.10 -3.54
N THR A 346 -3.36 -0.87 -4.07
CA THR A 346 -3.63 -0.55 -5.46
C THR A 346 -2.43 0.13 -6.12
N TRP A 347 -2.44 0.18 -7.45
CA TRP A 347 -1.43 0.92 -8.20
C TRP A 347 -1.39 2.42 -7.84
N ARG A 348 -2.55 3.02 -7.46
CA ARG A 348 -2.60 4.42 -7.01
C ARG A 348 -1.88 4.63 -5.69
N ASP A 349 -2.00 3.66 -4.77
CA ASP A 349 -1.25 3.73 -3.52
C ASP A 349 0.25 3.71 -3.81
N ALA A 350 0.71 2.80 -4.67
CA ALA A 350 2.12 2.73 -5.07
C ALA A 350 2.58 4.01 -5.78
N LEU A 351 1.75 4.56 -6.68
CA LEU A 351 2.01 5.83 -7.35
C LEU A 351 2.26 6.97 -6.35
N GLU A 352 1.47 7.07 -5.27
CA GLU A 352 1.67 8.09 -4.23
C GLU A 352 3.05 7.98 -3.57
N PHE A 353 3.55 6.76 -3.32
CA PHE A 353 4.90 6.56 -2.80
C PHE A 353 5.98 6.98 -3.80
N LEU A 354 5.84 6.61 -5.08
CA LEU A 354 6.77 7.01 -6.14
C LEU A 354 6.79 8.54 -6.29
N GLN A 355 5.63 9.18 -6.33
CA GLN A 355 5.49 10.63 -6.42
C GLN A 355 6.11 11.37 -5.21
N LEU A 356 6.17 10.73 -4.04
CA LEU A 356 6.87 11.22 -2.86
C LEU A 356 8.36 10.88 -2.83
N GLY A 357 8.92 10.32 -3.92
CA GLY A 357 10.36 10.11 -4.06
C GLY A 357 10.84 8.70 -3.68
N CYS A 358 9.96 7.74 -3.47
CA CYS A 358 10.38 6.34 -3.41
C CYS A 358 10.80 5.86 -4.78
N THR A 359 11.89 5.08 -4.85
CA THR A 359 12.36 4.45 -6.08
C THR A 359 11.57 3.18 -6.38
N ASN A 360 11.22 2.41 -5.36
CA ASN A 360 10.38 1.23 -5.45
C ASN A 360 9.41 1.12 -4.28
N THR A 361 8.57 0.10 -4.29
CA THR A 361 7.59 -0.16 -3.22
C THR A 361 7.63 -1.61 -2.77
N GLN A 362 7.42 -1.84 -1.48
CA GLN A 362 7.32 -3.18 -0.91
C GLN A 362 5.91 -3.42 -0.37
N ILE A 363 5.32 -4.58 -0.69
CA ILE A 363 3.93 -4.91 -0.42
C ILE A 363 3.85 -6.21 0.38
N CYS A 364 3.04 -6.21 1.45
CA CYS A 364 2.80 -7.39 2.29
C CYS A 364 1.30 -7.66 2.45
N THR A 365 0.59 -6.84 3.22
CA THR A 365 -0.80 -7.09 3.68
C THR A 365 -1.77 -7.35 2.53
N ALA A 366 -1.68 -6.62 1.43
CA ALA A 366 -2.52 -6.84 0.26
C ALA A 366 -2.24 -8.21 -0.40
N VAL A 367 -0.99 -8.67 -0.39
CA VAL A 367 -0.63 -10.02 -0.86
C VAL A 367 -1.19 -11.09 0.07
N MET A 368 -1.14 -10.91 1.38
CA MET A 368 -1.75 -11.84 2.34
C MET A 368 -3.27 -11.97 2.12
N GLN A 369 -3.95 -10.87 1.79
CA GLN A 369 -5.38 -10.86 1.55
C GLN A 369 -5.79 -11.41 0.19
N TYR A 370 -5.07 -11.05 -0.88
CA TYR A 370 -5.53 -11.23 -2.26
C TYR A 370 -4.63 -12.13 -3.10
N GLY A 371 -3.45 -12.51 -2.57
CA GLY A 371 -2.45 -13.33 -3.25
C GLY A 371 -1.54 -12.55 -4.20
N TYR A 372 -0.51 -13.22 -4.71
CA TYR A 372 0.48 -12.60 -5.61
C TYR A 372 -0.11 -12.06 -6.92
N ARG A 373 -1.30 -12.54 -7.33
CA ARG A 373 -2.00 -12.13 -8.56
C ARG A 373 -2.34 -10.64 -8.64
N ILE A 374 -2.28 -9.89 -7.53
CA ILE A 374 -2.49 -8.43 -7.53
C ILE A 374 -1.43 -7.69 -8.34
N ILE A 375 -0.29 -8.32 -8.60
CA ILE A 375 0.79 -7.74 -9.42
C ILE A 375 0.31 -7.35 -10.82
N ASP A 376 -0.62 -8.11 -11.41
CA ASP A 376 -1.21 -7.77 -12.70
C ASP A 376 -1.91 -6.40 -12.63
N ASP A 377 -2.74 -6.21 -11.60
CA ASP A 377 -3.52 -4.99 -11.43
C ASP A 377 -2.64 -3.79 -11.09
N LEU A 378 -1.56 -4.01 -10.33
CA LEU A 378 -0.55 -2.99 -10.02
C LEU A 378 0.18 -2.53 -11.29
N LYS A 379 0.69 -3.47 -12.07
CA LYS A 379 1.43 -3.19 -13.33
C LYS A 379 0.51 -2.56 -14.38
N ASP A 380 -0.67 -3.13 -14.59
CA ASP A 380 -1.63 -2.63 -15.57
C ASP A 380 -2.06 -1.19 -15.24
N GLY A 381 -2.37 -0.92 -13.97
CA GLY A 381 -2.79 0.41 -13.54
C GLY A 381 -1.70 1.46 -13.67
N LEU A 382 -0.48 1.16 -13.25
CA LEU A 382 0.65 2.08 -13.36
C LEU A 382 1.03 2.33 -14.83
N SER A 383 1.07 1.27 -15.66
CA SER A 383 1.30 1.39 -17.10
C SER A 383 0.27 2.29 -17.79
N ASN A 384 -1.02 2.11 -17.47
CA ASN A 384 -2.08 2.96 -18.00
C ASN A 384 -1.92 4.42 -17.58
N TYR A 385 -1.57 4.67 -16.32
CA TYR A 385 -1.32 6.03 -15.82
C TYR A 385 -0.18 6.70 -16.60
N MET A 386 0.92 6.00 -16.83
CA MET A 386 2.06 6.52 -17.61
C MET A 386 1.64 6.86 -19.03
N GLN A 387 0.92 5.97 -19.70
CA GLN A 387 0.44 6.22 -21.08
C GLN A 387 -0.49 7.43 -21.15
N GLN A 388 -1.47 7.54 -20.24
CA GLN A 388 -2.43 8.66 -20.21
C GLN A 388 -1.79 10.01 -19.96
N ASN A 389 -0.66 10.02 -19.24
CA ASN A 389 0.08 11.22 -18.93
C ASN A 389 1.33 11.45 -19.81
N ASN A 390 1.52 10.62 -20.85
CA ASN A 390 2.67 10.67 -21.76
C ASN A 390 4.02 10.59 -21.03
N ILE A 391 4.12 9.75 -20.00
CA ILE A 391 5.33 9.51 -19.21
C ILE A 391 6.09 8.35 -19.88
N ALA A 392 7.32 8.61 -20.30
CA ALA A 392 8.15 7.63 -20.97
C ALA A 392 8.89 6.71 -20.01
N HIS A 393 9.37 7.26 -18.88
CA HIS A 393 10.17 6.55 -17.91
C HIS A 393 9.60 6.69 -16.51
N LEU A 394 9.63 5.61 -15.73
CA LEU A 394 9.11 5.60 -14.37
C LEU A 394 9.85 6.60 -13.46
N SER A 395 11.13 6.87 -13.73
CA SER A 395 11.93 7.86 -13.03
C SER A 395 11.38 9.29 -13.09
N GLU A 396 10.54 9.62 -14.09
CA GLU A 396 9.86 10.92 -14.19
C GLU A 396 8.78 11.10 -13.11
N ILE A 397 8.27 10.00 -12.58
CA ILE A 397 7.27 10.00 -11.49
C ILE A 397 7.94 10.21 -10.14
N VAL A 398 9.17 9.70 -9.97
CA VAL A 398 9.87 9.72 -8.68
C VAL A 398 10.07 11.15 -8.19
N GLY A 399 9.42 11.49 -7.07
CA GLY A 399 9.51 12.81 -6.46
C GLY A 399 8.72 13.92 -7.17
N SER A 400 7.90 13.61 -8.18
CA SER A 400 7.16 14.61 -8.97
C SER A 400 6.23 15.50 -8.13
N GLU A 401 5.70 14.98 -7.00
CA GLU A 401 4.83 15.75 -6.10
C GLU A 401 5.57 16.44 -4.93
N LEU A 402 6.86 16.22 -4.74
CA LEU A 402 7.61 16.86 -3.65
C LEU A 402 7.53 18.40 -3.66
N PRO A 403 7.54 19.09 -4.82
CA PRO A 403 7.39 20.54 -4.85
C PRO A 403 6.05 21.05 -4.32
N SER A 404 5.00 20.24 -4.40
CA SER A 404 3.64 20.59 -3.93
C SER A 404 3.53 20.64 -2.40
N PHE A 405 4.45 19.98 -1.69
CA PHE A 405 4.47 19.98 -0.24
C PHE A 405 5.27 21.16 0.29
N VAL A 406 4.59 22.07 0.94
CA VAL A 406 5.17 23.27 1.56
C VAL A 406 4.98 23.25 3.07
N ARG A 407 5.77 24.05 3.78
CA ARG A 407 5.54 24.24 5.22
C ARG A 407 4.20 24.94 5.45
N PRO A 408 3.51 24.73 6.60
CA PRO A 408 2.19 25.30 6.88
C PRO A 408 2.12 26.84 6.81
N ASP A 409 3.24 27.53 7.03
CA ASP A 409 3.34 28.99 6.93
C ASP A 409 3.26 29.50 5.47
N PHE A 410 3.56 28.68 4.48
CA PHE A 410 3.41 29.01 3.06
C PHE A 410 2.03 28.69 2.47
N LEU A 411 1.13 28.10 3.25
CA LEU A 411 -0.23 27.85 2.78
C LEU A 411 -1.03 29.17 2.69
N ASP A 412 -1.81 29.30 1.60
CA ASP A 412 -2.68 30.46 1.39
C ASP A 412 -3.76 30.57 2.48
N ARG A 413 -3.72 31.64 3.24
CA ARG A 413 -4.69 31.96 4.30
C ARG A 413 -5.55 33.16 3.97
N GLU A 414 -5.26 33.87 2.87
CA GLU A 414 -5.97 35.10 2.46
C GLU A 414 -7.21 34.77 1.62
N THR A 415 -7.27 33.59 1.07
CA THR A 415 -8.38 33.15 0.25
C THR A 415 -9.06 31.90 0.81
N PHE A 416 -10.27 31.59 0.33
CA PHE A 416 -10.97 30.36 0.64
C PHE A 416 -11.79 29.88 -0.54
N ILE A 417 -12.21 28.61 -0.51
CA ILE A 417 -13.03 27.99 -1.55
C ILE A 417 -14.39 27.65 -0.96
N MET A 418 -15.46 28.16 -1.55
CA MET A 418 -16.81 27.82 -1.13
C MET A 418 -17.23 26.45 -1.69
N PRO A 419 -17.99 25.64 -0.95
CA PRO A 419 -18.64 24.47 -1.51
C PRO A 419 -19.77 24.89 -2.49
N THR A 420 -20.05 24.03 -3.46
CA THR A 420 -21.22 24.12 -4.35
C THR A 420 -22.10 22.90 -4.15
N ILE A 421 -23.38 22.98 -4.49
CA ILE A 421 -24.31 21.87 -4.38
C ILE A 421 -24.91 21.58 -5.76
N ASP A 422 -24.59 20.38 -6.27
CA ASP A 422 -25.19 19.81 -7.45
C ASP A 422 -26.60 19.28 -7.07
N ARG A 423 -27.63 19.94 -7.56
CA ARG A 423 -29.02 19.64 -7.21
C ARG A 423 -29.49 18.30 -7.79
N GLU A 424 -28.94 17.89 -8.91
CA GLU A 424 -29.33 16.65 -9.58
C GLU A 424 -28.77 15.42 -8.84
N LYS A 425 -27.59 15.56 -8.26
CA LYS A 425 -26.96 14.50 -7.44
C LYS A 425 -27.41 14.51 -6.00
N CYS A 426 -28.05 15.59 -5.54
CA CYS A 426 -28.40 15.74 -4.12
C CYS A 426 -29.61 14.86 -3.76
N LEU A 427 -29.38 13.91 -2.83
CA LEU A 427 -30.43 13.01 -2.32
C LEU A 427 -31.32 13.64 -1.25
N GLY A 428 -31.07 14.88 -0.82
CA GLY A 428 -31.84 15.53 0.25
C GLY A 428 -31.69 14.82 1.62
N CYS A 429 -30.57 14.14 1.89
CA CYS A 429 -30.41 13.35 3.12
C CYS A 429 -30.06 14.18 4.36
N GLY A 430 -29.67 15.46 4.19
CA GLY A 430 -29.35 16.37 5.30
C GLY A 430 -28.02 16.14 6.03
N ARG A 431 -27.21 15.14 5.67
CA ARG A 431 -25.92 14.87 6.36
C ARG A 431 -24.99 16.08 6.37
N CYS A 432 -24.92 16.84 5.28
CA CYS A 432 -24.13 18.06 5.19
C CYS A 432 -24.60 19.15 6.16
N TYR A 433 -25.94 19.27 6.36
CA TYR A 433 -26.51 20.17 7.35
C TYR A 433 -26.14 19.77 8.77
N ILE A 434 -26.36 18.51 9.15
CA ILE A 434 -26.01 17.99 10.50
C ILE A 434 -24.51 18.21 10.76
N SER A 435 -23.64 17.82 9.83
CA SER A 435 -22.21 17.95 9.98
C SER A 435 -21.74 19.40 10.12
N CYS A 436 -22.39 20.34 9.38
CA CYS A 436 -22.08 21.75 9.48
C CYS A 436 -22.64 22.38 10.75
N ARG A 437 -23.84 21.98 11.17
CA ARG A 437 -24.50 22.47 12.40
C ARG A 437 -23.72 22.08 13.66
N ASP A 438 -23.31 20.79 13.76
CA ASP A 438 -22.75 20.22 14.97
C ASP A 438 -21.22 20.17 14.98
N GLY A 439 -20.58 20.04 13.81
CA GLY A 439 -19.14 19.89 13.68
C GLY A 439 -18.44 21.02 12.89
N GLY A 440 -19.16 21.99 12.38
CA GLY A 440 -18.62 23.07 11.56
C GLY A 440 -19.05 24.47 12.02
N HIS A 441 -19.49 25.28 11.04
CA HIS A 441 -19.70 26.73 11.23
C HIS A 441 -21.17 27.16 11.12
N GLN A 442 -22.13 26.22 11.18
CA GLN A 442 -23.57 26.49 11.09
C GLN A 442 -23.97 27.29 9.83
N ALA A 443 -23.27 27.02 8.74
CA ALA A 443 -23.34 27.75 7.48
C ALA A 443 -24.21 27.03 6.42
N ILE A 444 -24.98 26.01 6.82
CA ILE A 444 -25.95 25.33 5.95
C ILE A 444 -27.32 25.36 6.63
N GLU A 445 -28.32 25.80 5.89
CA GLU A 445 -29.74 25.64 6.20
C GLU A 445 -30.29 24.43 5.44
N PHE A 446 -31.31 23.78 6.02
CA PHE A 446 -32.00 22.65 5.41
C PHE A 446 -33.50 22.91 5.45
N ASP A 447 -34.09 23.09 4.28
CA ASP A 447 -35.48 23.50 4.16
C ASP A 447 -36.48 22.32 4.27
N ALA A 448 -37.76 22.65 4.24
CA ALA A 448 -38.86 21.69 4.32
C ALA A 448 -38.91 20.77 3.08
N GLU A 449 -38.42 21.23 1.91
CA GLU A 449 -38.28 20.47 0.67
C GLU A 449 -37.05 19.57 0.64
N ARG A 450 -36.36 19.41 1.79
CA ARG A 450 -35.16 18.61 1.96
C ARG A 450 -33.97 19.08 1.12
N LYS A 451 -33.84 20.39 0.94
CA LYS A 451 -32.76 21.00 0.17
C LYS A 451 -31.77 21.73 1.07
N PRO A 452 -30.48 21.45 0.99
CA PRO A 452 -29.47 22.22 1.71
C PRO A 452 -29.13 23.52 1.00
N HIS A 453 -28.98 24.62 1.76
CA HIS A 453 -28.61 25.96 1.30
C HIS A 453 -27.41 26.46 2.04
N ILE A 454 -26.39 26.98 1.32
CA ILE A 454 -25.14 27.48 1.93
C ILE A 454 -25.35 28.97 2.26
N ILE A 455 -25.16 29.32 3.53
CA ILE A 455 -25.13 30.69 4.03
C ILE A 455 -23.73 31.25 3.80
N GLY A 456 -23.48 31.91 2.68
CA GLY A 456 -22.15 32.35 2.27
C GLY A 456 -21.41 33.24 3.29
N LYS A 457 -22.15 34.03 4.09
CA LYS A 457 -21.57 34.88 5.15
C LYS A 457 -21.01 34.08 6.33
N LYS A 458 -21.52 32.89 6.59
CA LYS A 458 -21.08 32.00 7.69
C LYS A 458 -20.09 30.96 7.25
N CYS A 459 -20.04 30.65 5.95
CA CYS A 459 -19.18 29.59 5.42
C CYS A 459 -17.71 30.04 5.41
N VAL A 460 -16.85 29.22 6.01
CA VAL A 460 -15.38 29.44 6.05
C VAL A 460 -14.63 28.56 5.06
N GLY A 461 -15.33 27.75 4.23
CA GLY A 461 -14.71 26.88 3.24
C GLY A 461 -14.00 25.66 3.83
N CYS A 462 -14.42 25.16 4.99
CA CYS A 462 -13.81 23.97 5.61
C CYS A 462 -14.07 22.65 4.88
N HIS A 463 -15.05 22.58 4.02
CA HIS A 463 -15.44 21.42 3.20
C HIS A 463 -15.84 20.15 3.96
N LEU A 464 -16.11 20.19 5.27
CA LEU A 464 -16.61 19.05 6.03
C LEU A 464 -17.90 18.47 5.42
N CYS A 465 -18.78 19.35 4.93
CA CYS A 465 -20.01 18.96 4.22
C CYS A 465 -19.75 18.08 2.97
N ARG A 466 -18.64 18.30 2.26
CA ARG A 466 -18.24 17.51 1.08
C ARG A 466 -17.81 16.12 1.51
N LEU A 467 -17.03 16.00 2.58
CA LEU A 467 -16.49 14.71 3.06
C LEU A 467 -17.61 13.75 3.50
N VAL A 468 -18.71 14.29 4.05
CA VAL A 468 -19.84 13.48 4.54
C VAL A 468 -20.93 13.26 3.49
N CYS A 469 -20.82 13.82 2.29
CA CYS A 469 -21.85 13.71 1.26
C CYS A 469 -21.81 12.32 0.59
N PRO A 470 -22.84 11.47 0.77
CA PRO A 470 -22.81 10.10 0.26
C PRO A 470 -22.97 10.02 -1.26
N SER A 471 -23.54 11.04 -1.90
CA SER A 471 -23.77 11.08 -3.34
C SER A 471 -22.73 11.89 -4.12
N GLY A 472 -21.75 12.50 -3.42
CA GLY A 472 -20.78 13.39 -4.05
C GLY A 472 -21.40 14.66 -4.65
N ALA A 473 -22.59 15.05 -4.19
CA ALA A 473 -23.31 16.23 -4.67
C ALA A 473 -22.66 17.57 -4.27
N ILE A 474 -21.68 17.55 -3.33
CA ILE A 474 -21.00 18.78 -2.90
C ILE A 474 -19.65 18.87 -3.60
N GLY A 475 -19.56 19.85 -4.49
CA GLY A 475 -18.36 20.23 -5.23
C GLY A 475 -17.63 21.41 -4.58
N ILE A 476 -16.68 21.95 -5.33
CA ILE A 476 -15.89 23.14 -4.97
C ILE A 476 -16.08 24.24 -6.01
N ALA A 477 -16.18 25.49 -5.55
CA ALA A 477 -16.20 26.66 -6.40
C ALA A 477 -14.76 27.17 -6.69
N LYS A 478 -14.66 28.29 -7.39
CA LYS A 478 -13.39 29.01 -7.52
C LYS A 478 -12.96 29.60 -6.17
N ARG A 479 -11.68 29.74 -6.00
CA ARG A 479 -11.07 30.41 -4.84
C ARG A 479 -11.40 31.90 -4.85
N VAL A 480 -11.79 32.45 -3.72
CA VAL A 480 -12.14 33.87 -3.54
C VAL A 480 -11.43 34.47 -2.31
N PRO A 481 -11.14 35.77 -2.27
CA PRO A 481 -10.57 36.42 -1.11
C PRO A 481 -11.46 36.23 0.14
N LYS A 482 -10.82 36.06 1.30
CA LYS A 482 -11.53 36.13 2.58
C LYS A 482 -12.01 37.58 2.79
N ARG A 483 -13.23 37.70 3.28
CA ARG A 483 -13.70 39.00 3.75
C ARG A 483 -13.09 39.23 5.13
N HIS A 484 -12.20 40.19 5.26
CA HIS A 484 -11.82 40.69 6.56
C HIS A 484 -13.04 41.41 7.17
N ASN A 485 -13.56 40.90 8.28
CA ASN A 485 -14.59 41.58 9.07
C ASN A 485 -13.97 42.72 9.85
#